data_a2d27b2d936523f6c80f1303a0c034bc
#
_entry.id   a2d27b2d936523f6c80f1303a0c034bc
#
_cell.length_a   1.000
_cell.length_b   1.000
_cell.length_c   1.000
_cell.angle_alpha   90.00
_cell.angle_beta   90.00
_cell.angle_gamma   90.00
#
_symmetry.space_group_name_H-M   'P 1'
#
loop_
_entity.id
_entity.type
_entity.pdbx_description
1 polymer ?
#
loop_
_entity_poly.entity_id
_entity_poly.type
_entity_poly.pdbx_seq_one_letter_code
_entity_poly.pdbx_strand_id
1 'polypeptide(L)'
;MKEQRVSTAEVLDSIARERRRLKAAVQALGDRATTAKVTDSWTAKDALAHMIHWASQIAFGMGAKVPPPAWIVDVTGRPTGEEWNRRAVDHYREAPLERVMADLDRVIDALVERIGLRTNDEMNATDAIAWGGDRPLWQQIASETYQHWPAHSADIERAAQVTA
;
A
#
# COMPACT_ATOMS: atom_id res chain seq x y z
N MET A 1 -18.11 -9.62 23.54
CA MET A 1 -17.01 -8.73 23.15
C MET A 1 -17.61 -7.52 22.47
N LYS A 2 -17.26 -6.30 22.88
CA LYS A 2 -17.67 -5.11 22.11
C LYS A 2 -16.93 -5.16 20.78
N GLU A 3 -17.66 -5.13 19.70
CA GLU A 3 -17.11 -5.03 18.35
C GLU A 3 -16.29 -3.73 18.24
N GLN A 4 -15.04 -3.84 17.83
CA GLN A 4 -14.17 -2.66 17.69
C GLN A 4 -14.73 -1.79 16.57
N ARG A 5 -15.14 -0.56 16.87
CA ARG A 5 -15.56 0.44 15.89
C ARG A 5 -14.43 1.45 15.70
N VAL A 6 -14.20 1.85 14.46
CA VAL A 6 -13.15 2.79 14.08
C VAL A 6 -13.78 3.95 13.32
N SER A 7 -13.37 5.17 13.61
CA SER A 7 -13.82 6.35 12.87
C SER A 7 -13.03 6.55 11.57
N THR A 8 -13.64 7.24 10.63
CA THR A 8 -12.97 7.66 9.38
C THR A 8 -11.69 8.48 9.67
N ALA A 9 -11.75 9.36 10.68
CA ALA A 9 -10.60 10.17 11.09
C ALA A 9 -9.43 9.32 11.59
N GLU A 10 -9.69 8.29 12.42
CA GLU A 10 -8.64 7.38 12.91
C GLU A 10 -7.95 6.61 11.79
N VAL A 11 -8.70 6.20 10.76
CA VAL A 11 -8.14 5.55 9.58
C VAL A 11 -7.24 6.51 8.81
N LEU A 12 -7.71 7.73 8.54
CA LEU A 12 -6.94 8.76 7.82
C LEU A 12 -5.66 9.13 8.58
N ASP A 13 -5.73 9.34 9.89
CA ASP A 13 -4.57 9.66 10.74
C ASP A 13 -3.55 8.51 10.73
N SER A 14 -4.01 7.27 10.76
CA SER A 14 -3.15 6.09 10.71
C SER A 14 -2.41 6.00 9.36
N ILE A 15 -3.10 6.19 8.25
CA ILE A 15 -2.48 6.23 6.91
C ILE A 15 -1.46 7.37 6.83
N ALA A 16 -1.82 8.57 7.28
CA ALA A 16 -0.93 9.74 7.24
C ALA A 16 0.35 9.52 8.06
N ARG A 17 0.23 8.89 9.24
CA ARG A 17 1.37 8.56 10.09
C ARG A 17 2.32 7.58 9.41
N GLU A 18 1.81 6.47 8.89
CA GLU A 18 2.63 5.44 8.25
C GLU A 18 3.22 5.92 6.92
N ARG A 19 2.50 6.74 6.16
CA ARG A 19 3.04 7.39 4.94
C ARG A 19 4.25 8.26 5.27
N ARG A 20 4.18 9.07 6.33
CA ARG A 20 5.32 9.92 6.76
C ARG A 20 6.51 9.07 7.18
N ARG A 21 6.29 8.00 7.95
CA ARG A 21 7.34 7.07 8.38
C ARG A 21 8.03 6.43 7.18
N LEU A 22 7.25 5.90 6.24
CA LEU A 22 7.76 5.26 5.03
C LEU A 22 8.62 6.23 4.20
N LYS A 23 8.12 7.45 3.98
CA LYS A 23 8.88 8.47 3.21
C LYS A 23 10.19 8.84 3.89
N ALA A 24 10.19 8.98 5.21
CA ALA A 24 11.40 9.24 5.98
C ALA A 24 12.41 8.08 5.88
N ALA A 25 11.94 6.83 5.94
CA ALA A 25 12.78 5.64 5.81
C ALA A 25 13.45 5.56 4.41
N VAL A 26 12.67 5.78 3.35
CA VAL A 26 13.19 5.81 1.97
C VAL A 26 14.19 6.95 1.78
N GLN A 27 13.89 8.13 2.31
CA GLN A 27 14.80 9.28 2.24
C GLN A 27 16.12 9.01 2.97
N ALA A 28 16.09 8.36 4.13
CA ALA A 28 17.29 7.98 4.88
C ALA A 28 18.15 6.95 4.12
N LEU A 29 17.53 6.06 3.34
CA LEU A 29 18.25 5.10 2.51
C LEU A 29 18.84 5.75 1.25
N GLY A 30 18.22 6.82 0.73
CA GLY A 30 18.70 7.59 -0.42
C GLY A 30 18.86 6.75 -1.68
N ASP A 31 19.93 6.96 -2.43
CA ASP A 31 20.21 6.26 -3.70
C ASP A 31 20.29 4.73 -3.55
N ARG A 32 20.59 4.25 -2.34
CA ARG A 32 20.60 2.81 -2.03
C ARG A 32 19.22 2.16 -2.07
N ALA A 33 18.13 2.92 -2.14
CA ALA A 33 16.76 2.39 -2.20
C ALA A 33 16.52 1.46 -3.42
N THR A 34 17.31 1.60 -4.47
CA THR A 34 17.22 0.78 -5.69
C THR A 34 18.12 -0.45 -5.67
N THR A 35 19.07 -0.54 -4.75
CA THR A 35 20.11 -1.58 -4.72
C THR A 35 20.22 -2.31 -3.39
N ALA A 36 20.05 -1.62 -2.26
CA ALA A 36 20.14 -2.26 -0.96
C ALA A 36 18.95 -3.21 -0.73
N LYS A 37 19.28 -4.43 -0.36
CA LYS A 37 18.28 -5.44 0.00
C LYS A 37 17.65 -5.08 1.35
N VAL A 38 16.33 -5.04 1.38
CA VAL A 38 15.52 -4.86 2.60
C VAL A 38 14.96 -6.19 3.11
N THR A 39 14.81 -7.16 2.20
CA THR A 39 14.58 -8.59 2.48
C THR A 39 15.55 -9.43 1.66
N ASP A 40 15.51 -10.75 1.79
CA ASP A 40 16.35 -11.66 1.01
C ASP A 40 16.20 -11.45 -0.52
N SER A 41 15.00 -11.06 -0.96
CA SER A 41 14.67 -10.96 -2.39
C SER A 41 14.50 -9.52 -2.88
N TRP A 42 14.05 -8.58 -2.03
CA TRP A 42 13.59 -7.26 -2.43
C TRP A 42 14.52 -6.12 -2.03
N THR A 43 14.62 -5.14 -2.91
CA THR A 43 15.11 -3.79 -2.60
C THR A 43 13.98 -2.95 -1.98
N ALA A 44 14.29 -1.76 -1.47
CA ALA A 44 13.25 -0.82 -1.01
C ALA A 44 12.30 -0.45 -2.15
N LYS A 45 12.81 -0.26 -3.38
CA LYS A 45 12.00 0.01 -4.57
C LYS A 45 11.02 -1.13 -4.87
N ASP A 46 11.43 -2.38 -4.72
CA ASP A 46 10.56 -3.54 -4.92
C ASP A 46 9.44 -3.60 -3.85
N ALA A 47 9.78 -3.31 -2.60
CA ALA A 47 8.79 -3.21 -1.52
C ALA A 47 7.76 -2.10 -1.78
N LEU A 48 8.19 -0.94 -2.29
CA LEU A 48 7.28 0.14 -2.70
C LEU A 48 6.36 -0.28 -3.85
N ALA A 49 6.87 -0.99 -4.85
CA ALA A 49 6.08 -1.52 -5.97
C ALA A 49 4.97 -2.46 -5.47
N HIS A 50 5.31 -3.36 -4.55
CA HIS A 50 4.36 -4.23 -3.87
C HIS A 50 3.28 -3.44 -3.10
N MET A 51 3.67 -2.41 -2.35
CA MET A 51 2.73 -1.57 -1.60
C MET A 51 1.78 -0.79 -2.53
N ILE A 52 2.27 -0.28 -3.66
CA ILE A 52 1.45 0.37 -4.69
C ILE A 52 0.36 -0.58 -5.18
N HIS A 53 0.72 -1.84 -5.46
CA HIS A 53 -0.26 -2.82 -5.94
C HIS A 53 -1.42 -3.00 -4.95
N TRP A 54 -1.12 -3.30 -3.69
CA TRP A 54 -2.16 -3.59 -2.70
C TRP A 54 -2.99 -2.37 -2.32
N ALA A 55 -2.37 -1.19 -2.18
CA ALA A 55 -3.09 0.05 -1.99
C ALA A 55 -4.00 0.40 -3.18
N SER A 56 -3.55 0.12 -4.42
CA SER A 56 -4.36 0.31 -5.63
C SER A 56 -5.59 -0.59 -5.66
N GLN A 57 -5.47 -1.84 -5.21
CA GLN A 57 -6.60 -2.76 -5.12
C GLN A 57 -7.71 -2.18 -4.23
N ILE A 58 -7.36 -1.70 -3.04
CA ILE A 58 -8.33 -1.09 -2.12
C ILE A 58 -8.90 0.20 -2.70
N ALA A 59 -8.06 1.10 -3.23
CA ALA A 59 -8.52 2.34 -3.85
C ALA A 59 -9.51 2.08 -4.99
N PHE A 60 -9.21 1.12 -5.87
CA PHE A 60 -10.09 0.71 -6.96
C PHE A 60 -11.39 0.11 -6.44
N GLY A 61 -11.34 -0.78 -5.46
CA GLY A 61 -12.52 -1.37 -4.82
C GLY A 61 -13.44 -0.34 -4.17
N MET A 62 -12.88 0.76 -3.69
CA MET A 62 -13.63 1.91 -3.16
C MET A 62 -14.12 2.88 -4.26
N GLY A 63 -13.92 2.55 -5.55
CA GLY A 63 -14.35 3.35 -6.69
C GLY A 63 -13.46 4.57 -6.96
N ALA A 64 -12.18 4.52 -6.59
CA ALA A 64 -11.22 5.55 -7.00
C ALA A 64 -11.01 5.51 -8.53
N LYS A 65 -10.89 6.69 -9.14
CA LYS A 65 -10.62 6.84 -10.58
C LYS A 65 -9.13 6.73 -10.92
N VAL A 66 -8.35 6.08 -10.09
CA VAL A 66 -6.97 5.73 -10.42
C VAL A 66 -7.06 4.60 -11.44
N PRO A 67 -6.47 4.73 -12.62
CA PRO A 67 -6.40 3.58 -13.53
C PRO A 67 -5.81 2.41 -12.75
N PRO A 68 -6.45 1.23 -12.78
CA PRO A 68 -5.79 0.07 -12.22
C PRO A 68 -4.41 -0.03 -12.87
N PRO A 69 -3.38 -0.37 -12.11
CA PRO A 69 -2.08 -0.62 -12.72
C PRO A 69 -2.25 -1.56 -13.91
N ALA A 70 -1.54 -1.31 -15.01
CA ALA A 70 -1.72 -2.03 -16.28
C ALA A 70 -1.65 -3.56 -16.12
N TRP A 71 -0.92 -4.05 -15.10
CA TRP A 71 -0.86 -5.48 -14.78
C TRP A 71 -2.10 -6.07 -14.11
N ILE A 72 -3.07 -5.23 -13.68
CA ILE A 72 -4.35 -5.69 -13.10
C ILE A 72 -5.38 -5.94 -14.21
N VAL A 73 -5.24 -5.31 -15.36
CA VAL A 73 -6.26 -5.29 -16.42
C VAL A 73 -6.27 -6.58 -17.27
N ASP A 74 -5.14 -7.28 -17.34
CA ASP A 74 -5.00 -8.52 -18.13
C ASP A 74 -4.92 -9.75 -17.24
N VAL A 75 -6.02 -10.07 -16.56
CA VAL A 75 -6.08 -11.21 -15.65
C VAL A 75 -6.93 -12.32 -16.27
N THR A 76 -6.31 -13.11 -17.11
CA THR A 76 -6.80 -14.45 -17.38
C THR A 76 -6.37 -15.38 -16.26
N GLY A 77 -7.30 -15.69 -15.34
CA GLY A 77 -7.03 -16.56 -14.20
C GLY A 77 -7.18 -15.84 -12.84
N ARG A 78 -6.82 -16.54 -11.77
CA ARG A 78 -6.76 -16.00 -10.40
C ARG A 78 -5.30 -16.06 -9.92
N PRO A 79 -4.48 -15.03 -10.17
CA PRO A 79 -3.10 -15.02 -9.71
C PRO A 79 -3.03 -15.16 -8.19
N THR A 80 -1.99 -15.81 -7.71
CA THR A 80 -1.67 -15.86 -6.28
C THR A 80 -1.15 -14.49 -5.82
N GLY A 81 -1.14 -14.25 -4.51
CA GLY A 81 -0.54 -13.02 -3.95
C GLY A 81 0.93 -12.88 -4.35
N GLU A 82 1.69 -13.98 -4.41
CA GLU A 82 3.08 -13.99 -4.86
C GLU A 82 3.22 -13.60 -6.34
N GLU A 83 2.34 -14.07 -7.20
CA GLU A 83 2.33 -13.70 -8.61
C GLU A 83 1.99 -12.21 -8.81
N TRP A 84 1.05 -11.67 -8.04
CA TRP A 84 0.75 -10.25 -8.03
C TRP A 84 1.95 -9.42 -7.60
N ASN A 85 2.64 -9.83 -6.55
CA ASN A 85 3.86 -9.17 -6.07
C ASN A 85 4.92 -9.15 -7.15
N ARG A 86 5.17 -10.30 -7.82
CA ARG A 86 6.13 -10.41 -8.91
C ARG A 86 5.79 -9.46 -10.07
N ARG A 87 4.52 -9.42 -10.49
CA ARG A 87 4.07 -8.53 -11.58
C ARG A 87 4.27 -7.05 -11.23
N ALA A 88 3.99 -6.66 -9.99
CA ALA A 88 4.20 -5.29 -9.53
C ALA A 88 5.69 -4.91 -9.56
N VAL A 89 6.56 -5.78 -9.04
CA VAL A 89 8.02 -5.58 -9.06
C VAL A 89 8.54 -5.52 -10.50
N ASP A 90 8.11 -6.44 -11.38
CA ASP A 90 8.52 -6.47 -12.79
C ASP A 90 8.10 -5.18 -13.53
N HIS A 91 6.90 -4.66 -13.24
CA HIS A 91 6.43 -3.40 -13.86
C HIS A 91 7.32 -2.21 -13.55
N TYR A 92 7.83 -2.14 -12.31
CA TYR A 92 8.68 -1.03 -11.86
C TYR A 92 10.18 -1.31 -12.01
N ARG A 93 10.57 -2.46 -12.58
CA ARG A 93 11.98 -2.87 -12.66
C ARG A 93 12.88 -1.78 -13.23
N GLU A 94 12.53 -1.21 -14.36
CA GLU A 94 13.29 -0.17 -15.06
C GLU A 94 12.87 1.27 -14.67
N ALA A 95 11.86 1.42 -13.82
CA ALA A 95 11.41 2.73 -13.40
C ALA A 95 12.39 3.36 -12.39
N PRO A 96 12.67 4.67 -12.50
CA PRO A 96 13.44 5.38 -11.48
C PRO A 96 12.66 5.46 -10.17
N LEU A 97 13.36 5.59 -9.03
CA LEU A 97 12.76 5.64 -7.70
C LEU A 97 11.71 6.77 -7.59
N GLU A 98 12.00 7.93 -8.17
CA GLU A 98 11.11 9.09 -8.17
C GLU A 98 9.75 8.77 -8.79
N ARG A 99 9.73 7.96 -9.86
CA ARG A 99 8.49 7.52 -10.50
C ARG A 99 7.71 6.59 -9.58
N VAL A 100 8.38 5.64 -8.91
CA VAL A 100 7.74 4.72 -7.98
C VAL A 100 7.15 5.49 -6.80
N MET A 101 7.88 6.45 -6.23
CA MET A 101 7.40 7.30 -5.14
C MET A 101 6.21 8.17 -5.56
N ALA A 102 6.24 8.74 -6.78
CA ALA A 102 5.14 9.54 -7.30
C ALA A 102 3.87 8.69 -7.52
N ASP A 103 4.01 7.47 -8.02
CA ASP A 103 2.89 6.55 -8.22
C ASP A 103 2.31 6.08 -6.87
N LEU A 104 3.15 5.82 -5.86
CA LEU A 104 2.70 5.52 -4.50
C LEU A 104 1.91 6.69 -3.91
N ASP A 105 2.43 7.91 -3.99
CA ASP A 105 1.75 9.10 -3.50
C ASP A 105 0.39 9.29 -4.18
N ARG A 106 0.30 9.14 -5.49
CA ARG A 106 -0.94 9.24 -6.26
C ARG A 106 -1.99 8.22 -5.82
N VAL A 107 -1.59 6.98 -5.59
CA VAL A 107 -2.50 5.93 -5.14
C VAL A 107 -2.99 6.19 -3.71
N ILE A 108 -2.10 6.62 -2.81
CA ILE A 108 -2.45 6.96 -1.44
C ILE A 108 -3.41 8.16 -1.42
N ASP A 109 -3.15 9.19 -2.21
CA ASP A 109 -4.01 10.39 -2.30
C ASP A 109 -5.42 10.01 -2.78
N ALA A 110 -5.52 9.16 -3.81
CA ALA A 110 -6.80 8.66 -4.30
C ALA A 110 -7.55 7.83 -3.25
N LEU A 111 -6.84 7.00 -2.49
CA LEU A 111 -7.41 6.22 -1.40
C LEU A 111 -7.91 7.12 -0.26
N VAL A 112 -7.10 8.10 0.15
CA VAL A 112 -7.43 9.09 1.19
C VAL A 112 -8.68 9.89 0.80
N GLU A 113 -8.78 10.33 -0.46
CA GLU A 113 -9.98 10.99 -0.98
C GLU A 113 -11.23 10.10 -0.82
N ARG A 114 -11.15 8.84 -1.22
CA ARG A 114 -12.29 7.90 -1.12
C ARG A 114 -12.67 7.59 0.34
N ILE A 115 -11.70 7.47 1.23
CA ILE A 115 -11.92 7.29 2.67
C ILE A 115 -12.61 8.52 3.24
N GLY A 116 -12.16 9.73 2.90
CA GLY A 116 -12.74 10.99 3.41
C GLY A 116 -14.20 11.22 3.03
N LEU A 117 -14.70 10.53 2.01
CA LEU A 117 -16.11 10.54 1.61
C LEU A 117 -16.99 9.57 2.41
N ARG A 118 -16.40 8.74 3.30
CA ARG A 118 -17.15 7.73 4.07
C ARG A 118 -17.55 8.24 5.44
N THR A 119 -18.75 7.90 5.84
CA THR A 119 -19.20 8.06 7.23
C THR A 119 -18.54 6.99 8.14
N ASN A 120 -18.60 7.21 9.46
CA ASN A 120 -18.14 6.22 10.41
C ASN A 120 -18.93 4.90 10.31
N ASP A 121 -20.21 4.94 10.01
CA ASP A 121 -21.03 3.74 9.83
C ASP A 121 -20.62 2.95 8.59
N GLU A 122 -20.39 3.62 7.45
CA GLU A 122 -19.86 2.98 6.24
C GLU A 122 -18.47 2.39 6.47
N MET A 123 -17.63 3.06 7.27
CA MET A 123 -16.29 2.55 7.62
C MET A 123 -16.34 1.25 8.41
N ASN A 124 -17.40 1.04 9.19
CA ASN A 124 -17.63 -0.17 9.98
C ASN A 124 -18.59 -1.17 9.31
N ALA A 125 -19.10 -0.86 8.13
CA ALA A 125 -19.95 -1.78 7.36
C ALA A 125 -19.11 -2.89 6.71
N THR A 126 -19.70 -4.08 6.62
CA THR A 126 -19.20 -5.19 5.82
C THR A 126 -19.68 -5.06 4.38
N ASP A 127 -19.16 -5.88 3.48
CA ASP A 127 -19.54 -5.92 2.05
C ASP A 127 -19.28 -4.62 1.26
N ALA A 128 -18.47 -3.71 1.81
CA ALA A 128 -18.18 -2.44 1.18
C ALA A 128 -17.29 -2.57 -0.08
N ILE A 129 -16.52 -3.65 -0.18
CA ILE A 129 -15.70 -4.02 -1.34
C ILE A 129 -16.03 -5.46 -1.72
N ALA A 130 -16.28 -5.73 -3.00
CA ALA A 130 -16.82 -7.01 -3.49
C ALA A 130 -15.99 -8.26 -3.12
N TRP A 131 -14.68 -8.10 -2.89
CA TRP A 131 -13.79 -9.22 -2.49
C TRP A 131 -13.39 -9.18 -1.01
N GLY A 132 -13.92 -8.22 -0.23
CA GLY A 132 -13.54 -7.99 1.17
C GLY A 132 -14.10 -9.02 2.15
N GLY A 133 -15.11 -9.79 1.74
CA GLY A 133 -15.83 -10.72 2.62
C GLY A 133 -16.52 -10.00 3.77
N ASP A 134 -16.74 -10.69 4.88
CA ASP A 134 -17.48 -10.18 6.04
C ASP A 134 -16.66 -9.22 6.93
N ARG A 135 -15.50 -8.76 6.47
CA ARG A 135 -14.67 -7.82 7.22
C ARG A 135 -15.19 -6.39 7.06
N PRO A 136 -15.25 -5.58 8.15
CA PRO A 136 -15.53 -4.16 8.04
C PRO A 136 -14.57 -3.44 7.08
N LEU A 137 -15.03 -2.38 6.41
CA LEU A 137 -14.22 -1.64 5.44
C LEU A 137 -12.88 -1.16 6.03
N TRP A 138 -12.88 -0.68 7.29
CA TRP A 138 -11.64 -0.26 7.94
C TRP A 138 -10.60 -1.38 8.07
N GLN A 139 -11.03 -2.62 8.29
CA GLN A 139 -10.09 -3.76 8.37
C GLN A 139 -9.50 -4.10 7.00
N GLN A 140 -10.29 -3.97 5.94
CA GLN A 140 -9.82 -4.20 4.57
C GLN A 140 -8.80 -3.14 4.18
N ILE A 141 -9.04 -1.86 4.51
CA ILE A 141 -8.08 -0.78 4.32
C ILE A 141 -6.83 -1.02 5.16
N ALA A 142 -6.98 -1.34 6.43
CA ALA A 142 -5.88 -1.54 7.37
C ALA A 142 -4.91 -2.64 6.92
N SER A 143 -5.45 -3.78 6.47
CA SER A 143 -4.65 -4.94 6.06
C SER A 143 -3.75 -4.65 4.86
N GLU A 144 -4.08 -3.69 4.03
CA GLU A 144 -3.30 -3.33 2.84
C GLU A 144 -2.54 -1.99 2.98
N THR A 145 -2.70 -1.32 4.13
CA THR A 145 -2.08 -0.03 4.40
C THR A 145 -1.40 0.02 5.77
N TYR A 146 -1.97 0.72 6.74
CA TYR A 146 -1.31 1.08 8.01
C TYR A 146 -1.04 -0.10 8.97
N GLN A 147 -1.57 -1.28 8.72
CA GLN A 147 -1.15 -2.52 9.41
C GLN A 147 -0.11 -3.32 8.63
N HIS A 148 0.00 -3.08 7.32
CA HIS A 148 0.93 -3.75 6.42
C HIS A 148 2.25 -2.97 6.28
N TRP A 149 2.15 -1.66 6.05
CA TRP A 149 3.32 -0.80 5.77
C TRP A 149 4.37 -0.73 6.89
N PRO A 150 4.02 -0.85 8.19
CA PRO A 150 5.01 -0.80 9.27
C PRO A 150 6.13 -1.83 9.15
N ALA A 151 5.83 -3.03 8.66
CA ALA A 151 6.83 -4.07 8.44
C ALA A 151 7.85 -3.64 7.36
N HIS A 152 7.34 -3.14 6.23
CA HIS A 152 8.19 -2.65 5.14
C HIS A 152 9.02 -1.42 5.55
N SER A 153 8.40 -0.47 6.27
CA SER A 153 9.13 0.69 6.80
C SER A 153 10.26 0.26 7.73
N ALA A 154 10.02 -0.71 8.61
CA ALA A 154 11.04 -1.25 9.52
C ALA A 154 12.19 -1.93 8.77
N ASP A 155 11.91 -2.66 7.69
CA ASP A 155 12.93 -3.30 6.86
C ASP A 155 13.79 -2.25 6.14
N ILE A 156 13.17 -1.18 5.61
CA ILE A 156 13.88 -0.07 4.97
C ILE A 156 14.72 0.70 6.00
N GLU A 157 14.18 1.01 7.17
CA GLU A 157 14.88 1.66 8.28
C GLU A 157 16.12 0.86 8.71
N ARG A 158 15.98 -0.46 8.81
CA ARG A 158 17.09 -1.36 9.14
C ARG A 158 18.17 -1.34 8.06
N ALA A 159 17.80 -1.38 6.79
CA ALA A 159 18.74 -1.29 5.68
C ALA A 159 19.46 0.07 5.62
N ALA A 160 18.81 1.16 6.04
CA ALA A 160 19.43 2.49 6.13
C ALA A 160 20.51 2.58 7.21
N GLN A 161 20.41 1.78 8.29
CA GLN A 161 21.38 1.75 9.38
C GLN A 161 22.66 0.94 9.05
N VAL A 162 22.61 0.09 8.05
CA VAL A 162 23.78 -0.68 7.59
C VAL A 162 24.66 0.28 6.77
N THR A 163 25.72 0.79 7.40
CA THR A 163 26.80 1.50 6.69
C THR A 163 27.55 0.52 5.78
N ALA A 164 27.76 0.94 4.53
CA ALA A 164 28.55 0.18 3.57
C ALA A 164 30.02 0.04 4.01
#